data_27c1dbfb28cf16f36876ca4ecfc8d3c0
#
_entry.id   27c1dbfb28cf16f36876ca4ecfc8d3c0
#
_cell.length_a   1.000
_cell.length_b   1.000
_cell.length_c   1.000
_cell.angle_alpha   90.00
_cell.angle_beta   90.00
_cell.angle_gamma   90.00
#
_symmetry.space_group_name_H-M   'P 1'
#
loop_
_entity.id
_entity.type
_entity.pdbx_description
1 polymer ?
#
loop_
_entity_poly.entity_id
_entity_poly.type
_entity_poly.pdbx_seq_one_letter_code
_entity_poly.pdbx_strand_id
1 'polypeptide(L)'
;MTKAELKKFPQHVFGHAFTTLKCESPTYLPWLEKRLKGSGVPILTRRIGDLWELHPSFDIVINCSGLGSRQLAGDSKLFPVRGQVLRVQAPWVKHFIRDGNGLTYIYPGIANVILGGTRQKGDWNLSPDAEISRDIFSRCCALEPSLRGACDIREKVGLRPFRPGLRLQTELLAQDGRRLRVVHHYGHGSGGISVHWGTALEAARLVGECVQALRSPKSKL
;
A
#
# COMPACT_ATOMS: atom_id res chain seq x y z
N MET A 1 -10.11 25.93 7.83
CA MET A 1 -9.13 27.04 7.83
C MET A 1 -9.86 28.36 7.98
N THR A 2 -9.29 29.29 8.71
CA THR A 2 -9.77 30.68 8.80
C THR A 2 -9.44 31.45 7.52
N LYS A 3 -10.08 32.62 7.32
CA LYS A 3 -9.74 33.51 6.19
C LYS A 3 -8.25 33.91 6.17
N ALA A 4 -7.63 34.08 7.35
CA ALA A 4 -6.22 34.43 7.46
C ALA A 4 -5.29 33.29 7.04
N GLU A 5 -5.61 32.07 7.44
CA GLU A 5 -4.86 30.85 7.02
C GLU A 5 -5.01 30.59 5.52
N LEU A 6 -6.20 30.83 4.96
CA LEU A 6 -6.48 30.60 3.55
C LEU A 6 -5.73 31.59 2.63
N LYS A 7 -5.30 32.75 3.14
CA LYS A 7 -4.43 33.69 2.40
C LYS A 7 -3.12 33.08 1.93
N LYS A 8 -2.64 32.01 2.58
CA LYS A 8 -1.47 31.25 2.13
C LYS A 8 -1.70 30.45 0.84
N PHE A 9 -2.96 30.26 0.48
CA PHE A 9 -3.39 29.47 -0.68
C PHE A 9 -4.36 30.29 -1.54
N PRO A 10 -3.87 31.37 -2.20
CA PRO A 10 -4.73 32.36 -2.88
C PRO A 10 -5.55 31.77 -4.04
N GLN A 11 -5.14 30.62 -4.57
CA GLN A 11 -5.86 29.88 -5.61
C GLN A 11 -7.04 29.05 -5.07
N HIS A 12 -7.24 28.99 -3.73
CA HIS A 12 -8.28 28.21 -3.09
C HIS A 12 -9.26 29.10 -2.32
N VAL A 13 -10.54 28.80 -2.45
CA VAL A 13 -11.61 29.50 -1.74
C VAL A 13 -12.02 28.83 -0.43
N PHE A 14 -11.55 27.60 -0.22
CA PHE A 14 -11.87 26.78 0.95
C PHE A 14 -10.73 25.83 1.32
N GLY A 15 -10.57 25.55 2.62
CA GLY A 15 -9.60 24.59 3.12
C GLY A 15 -9.97 24.04 4.49
N HIS A 16 -9.64 22.79 4.73
CA HIS A 16 -9.67 22.15 6.04
C HIS A 16 -8.29 22.14 6.68
N ALA A 17 -8.22 22.40 7.99
CA ALA A 17 -7.05 22.15 8.81
C ALA A 17 -7.44 21.17 9.93
N PHE A 18 -6.64 20.11 10.09
CA PHE A 18 -6.89 19.09 11.11
C PHE A 18 -5.60 18.39 11.49
N THR A 19 -5.56 17.82 12.68
CA THR A 19 -4.46 16.96 13.14
C THR A 19 -4.81 15.51 12.88
N THR A 20 -3.83 14.75 12.36
CA THR A 20 -4.01 13.32 12.08
C THR A 20 -2.73 12.54 12.34
N LEU A 21 -2.82 11.21 12.30
CA LEU A 21 -1.69 10.31 12.41
C LEU A 21 -1.02 10.12 11.03
N LYS A 22 0.28 9.97 11.06
CA LYS A 22 1.09 9.60 9.91
C LYS A 22 1.84 8.31 10.20
N CYS A 23 1.77 7.35 9.29
CA CYS A 23 2.55 6.12 9.33
C CYS A 23 3.68 6.22 8.30
N GLU A 24 4.94 6.14 8.75
CA GLU A 24 6.11 6.09 7.88
C GLU A 24 6.50 4.64 7.59
N SER A 25 6.13 4.13 6.42
CA SER A 25 6.42 2.75 6.01
C SER A 25 7.90 2.36 6.11
N PRO A 26 8.88 3.23 5.77
CA PRO A 26 10.30 2.90 5.90
C PRO A 26 10.76 2.61 7.33
N THR A 27 10.07 3.14 8.34
CA THR A 27 10.35 2.88 9.75
C THR A 27 9.45 1.79 10.31
N TYR A 28 8.18 1.80 9.90
CA TYR A 28 7.15 0.90 10.42
C TYR A 28 7.36 -0.56 9.99
N LEU A 29 7.72 -0.80 8.71
CA LEU A 29 7.91 -2.16 8.22
C LEU A 29 9.08 -2.89 8.90
N PRO A 30 10.29 -2.29 9.07
CA PRO A 30 11.36 -2.92 9.84
C PRO A 30 11.00 -3.16 11.31
N TRP A 31 10.18 -2.30 11.90
CA TRP A 31 9.68 -2.50 13.26
C TRP A 31 8.75 -3.71 13.35
N LEU A 32 7.82 -3.88 12.41
CA LEU A 32 6.98 -5.09 12.32
C LEU A 32 7.81 -6.34 12.11
N GLU A 33 8.77 -6.31 11.20
CA GLU A 33 9.66 -7.43 10.91
C GLU A 33 10.44 -7.85 12.17
N LYS A 34 11.00 -6.88 12.91
CA LYS A 34 11.69 -7.15 14.18
C LYS A 34 10.78 -7.84 15.19
N ARG A 35 9.52 -7.44 15.29
CA ARG A 35 8.54 -8.06 16.19
C ARG A 35 8.22 -9.49 15.78
N LEU A 36 8.01 -9.74 14.49
CA LEU A 36 7.76 -11.10 13.98
C LEU A 36 8.93 -12.03 14.26
N LYS A 37 10.15 -11.60 13.96
CA LYS A 37 11.38 -12.37 14.27
C LYS A 37 11.53 -12.63 15.77
N GLY A 38 11.25 -11.64 16.60
CA GLY A 38 11.27 -11.77 18.06
C GLY A 38 10.22 -12.72 18.62
N SER A 39 9.14 -12.99 17.88
CA SER A 39 8.11 -13.97 18.22
C SER A 39 8.40 -15.36 17.63
N GLY A 40 9.60 -15.60 17.10
CA GLY A 40 10.00 -16.90 16.54
C GLY A 40 9.40 -17.21 15.16
N VAL A 41 8.76 -16.24 14.49
CA VAL A 41 8.21 -16.44 13.13
C VAL A 41 9.35 -16.42 12.12
N PRO A 42 9.58 -17.49 11.34
CA PRO A 42 10.60 -17.52 10.30
C PRO A 42 10.16 -16.62 9.13
N ILE A 43 11.11 -15.83 8.62
CA ILE A 43 10.92 -15.02 7.40
C ILE A 43 11.87 -15.56 6.34
N LEU A 44 11.30 -16.11 5.27
CA LEU A 44 12.04 -16.72 4.17
C LEU A 44 11.82 -15.91 2.89
N THR A 45 12.89 -15.69 2.14
CA THR A 45 12.80 -15.06 0.82
C THR A 45 12.79 -16.16 -0.25
N ARG A 46 11.65 -16.28 -0.94
CA ARG A 46 11.46 -17.28 -2.00
C ARG A 46 10.48 -16.74 -3.04
N ARG A 47 10.71 -17.03 -4.31
CA ARG A 47 9.74 -16.84 -5.36
C ARG A 47 8.73 -17.99 -5.34
N ILE A 48 7.44 -17.66 -5.30
CA ILE A 48 6.34 -18.60 -5.42
C ILE A 48 5.70 -18.39 -6.79
N GLY A 49 5.68 -19.43 -7.62
CA GLY A 49 5.06 -19.42 -8.94
C GLY A 49 3.63 -19.93 -8.93
N ASP A 50 3.33 -20.85 -7.99
CA ASP A 50 2.01 -21.43 -7.78
C ASP A 50 1.78 -21.64 -6.28
N LEU A 51 0.55 -21.43 -5.80
CA LEU A 51 0.18 -21.66 -4.42
C LEU A 51 0.32 -23.13 -4.01
N TRP A 52 0.21 -24.08 -4.95
CA TRP A 52 0.40 -25.50 -4.70
C TRP A 52 1.82 -25.89 -4.33
N GLU A 53 2.83 -25.05 -4.62
CA GLU A 53 4.21 -25.27 -4.14
C GLU A 53 4.32 -25.26 -2.60
N LEU A 54 3.32 -24.73 -1.92
CA LEU A 54 3.27 -24.63 -0.47
C LEU A 54 2.60 -25.85 0.18
N HIS A 55 1.91 -26.67 -0.61
CA HIS A 55 1.33 -27.94 -0.17
C HIS A 55 2.35 -29.10 -0.32
N PRO A 56 2.45 -30.04 0.62
CA PRO A 56 1.71 -30.16 1.89
C PRO A 56 2.37 -29.48 3.10
N SER A 57 3.41 -28.67 2.88
CA SER A 57 4.20 -28.08 3.98
C SER A 57 3.37 -27.12 4.87
N PHE A 58 2.27 -26.60 4.34
CA PHE A 58 1.38 -25.68 5.05
C PHE A 58 -0.08 -26.09 4.88
N ASP A 59 -0.82 -26.11 5.98
CA ASP A 59 -2.27 -26.42 6.00
C ASP A 59 -3.12 -25.26 5.52
N ILE A 60 -2.66 -24.02 5.75
CA ILE A 60 -3.36 -22.79 5.39
C ILE A 60 -2.34 -21.80 4.81
N VAL A 61 -2.66 -21.20 3.69
CA VAL A 61 -1.87 -20.14 3.04
C VAL A 61 -2.62 -18.80 3.14
N ILE A 62 -1.95 -17.76 3.63
CA ILE A 62 -2.47 -16.41 3.59
C ILE A 62 -1.82 -15.68 2.41
N ASN A 63 -2.59 -15.46 1.35
CA ASN A 63 -2.10 -14.80 0.15
C ASN A 63 -2.20 -13.28 0.27
N CYS A 64 -1.08 -12.64 0.58
CA CYS A 64 -0.91 -11.19 0.65
C CYS A 64 -0.01 -10.66 -0.50
N SER A 65 0.06 -11.36 -1.63
CA SER A 65 1.05 -11.12 -2.68
C SER A 65 0.78 -9.87 -3.55
N GLY A 66 -0.23 -9.07 -3.24
CA GLY A 66 -0.53 -7.83 -3.96
C GLY A 66 -0.74 -8.08 -5.47
N LEU A 67 -0.02 -7.38 -6.34
CA LEU A 67 -0.10 -7.59 -7.80
C LEU A 67 0.26 -9.00 -8.24
N GLY A 68 1.09 -9.72 -7.48
CA GLY A 68 1.42 -11.12 -7.74
C GLY A 68 0.20 -12.05 -7.71
N SER A 69 -0.86 -11.67 -6.99
CA SER A 69 -2.12 -12.44 -6.96
C SER A 69 -2.82 -12.50 -8.32
N ARG A 70 -2.50 -11.60 -9.26
CA ARG A 70 -3.00 -11.70 -10.63
C ARG A 70 -2.61 -13.04 -11.26
N GLN A 71 -1.39 -13.49 -11.03
CA GLN A 71 -0.90 -14.79 -11.48
C GLN A 71 -1.25 -15.90 -10.49
N LEU A 72 -0.88 -15.76 -9.22
CA LEU A 72 -0.99 -16.81 -8.20
C LEU A 72 -2.43 -17.25 -7.90
N ALA A 73 -3.39 -16.35 -8.04
CA ALA A 73 -4.80 -16.62 -7.79
C ALA A 73 -5.68 -16.45 -9.04
N GLY A 74 -5.10 -16.29 -10.23
CA GLY A 74 -5.82 -16.09 -11.49
C GLY A 74 -6.73 -14.84 -11.48
N ASP A 75 -6.43 -13.82 -10.66
CA ASP A 75 -7.33 -12.68 -10.45
C ASP A 75 -7.12 -11.59 -11.51
N SER A 76 -7.85 -11.70 -12.62
CA SER A 76 -7.81 -10.74 -13.74
C SER A 76 -8.34 -9.34 -13.37
N LYS A 77 -9.09 -9.19 -12.26
CA LYS A 77 -9.61 -7.91 -11.78
C LYS A 77 -8.53 -7.03 -11.14
N LEU A 78 -7.38 -7.63 -10.81
CA LEU A 78 -6.25 -6.93 -10.20
C LEU A 78 -5.39 -6.26 -11.27
N PHE A 79 -5.10 -4.98 -11.11
CA PHE A 79 -4.26 -4.20 -12.02
C PHE A 79 -3.46 -3.13 -11.26
N PRO A 80 -2.32 -2.68 -11.81
CA PRO A 80 -1.55 -1.60 -11.19
C PRO A 80 -2.23 -0.26 -11.38
N VAL A 81 -2.05 0.61 -10.38
CA VAL A 81 -2.21 2.05 -10.55
C VAL A 81 -0.84 2.67 -10.28
N ARG A 82 -0.14 3.01 -11.35
CA ARG A 82 1.20 3.59 -11.27
C ARG A 82 1.15 4.95 -10.59
N GLY A 83 2.09 5.21 -9.70
CA GLY A 83 2.27 6.49 -9.05
C GLY A 83 3.73 6.89 -9.03
N GLN A 84 4.02 8.08 -9.57
CA GLN A 84 5.32 8.72 -9.45
C GLN A 84 5.26 9.80 -8.38
N VAL A 85 6.32 9.92 -7.60
CA VAL A 85 6.53 10.93 -6.54
C VAL A 85 7.97 11.40 -6.56
N LEU A 86 8.21 12.56 -5.95
CA LEU A 86 9.54 13.04 -5.64
C LEU A 86 9.83 12.93 -4.14
N ARG A 87 11.05 12.62 -3.79
CA ARG A 87 11.61 12.79 -2.45
C ARG A 87 12.57 13.95 -2.48
N VAL A 88 12.44 14.86 -1.51
CA VAL A 88 13.29 16.04 -1.45
C VAL A 88 13.75 16.30 0.00
N GLN A 89 14.87 16.97 0.15
CA GLN A 89 15.30 17.53 1.42
C GLN A 89 14.73 18.95 1.57
N ALA A 90 13.78 19.09 2.49
CA ALA A 90 13.14 20.35 2.86
C ALA A 90 12.71 20.31 4.34
N PRO A 91 13.68 20.29 5.29
CA PRO A 91 13.41 20.04 6.71
C PRO A 91 12.57 21.12 7.39
N TRP A 92 12.41 22.27 6.76
CA TRP A 92 11.54 23.36 7.22
C TRP A 92 10.05 23.09 6.96
N VAL A 93 9.69 22.20 6.01
CA VAL A 93 8.29 21.83 5.72
C VAL A 93 7.79 20.88 6.80
N LYS A 94 6.85 21.35 7.63
CA LYS A 94 6.34 20.60 8.78
C LYS A 94 4.87 20.19 8.63
N HIS A 95 4.14 20.83 7.74
CA HIS A 95 2.72 20.58 7.56
C HIS A 95 2.47 19.72 6.33
N PHE A 96 1.60 18.73 6.48
CA PHE A 96 1.00 18.04 5.36
C PHE A 96 0.07 18.98 4.60
N ILE A 97 0.20 19.02 3.28
CA ILE A 97 -0.67 19.79 2.39
C ILE A 97 -1.17 18.85 1.30
N ARG A 98 -2.45 18.92 0.99
CA ARG A 98 -3.05 18.18 -0.11
C ARG A 98 -4.09 19.01 -0.82
N ASP A 99 -3.97 19.13 -2.12
CA ASP A 99 -4.96 19.75 -2.98
C ASP A 99 -6.21 18.88 -3.15
N GLY A 100 -7.36 19.50 -3.42
CA GLY A 100 -8.66 18.85 -3.53
C GLY A 100 -8.75 17.78 -4.63
N ASN A 101 -7.98 17.90 -5.72
CA ASN A 101 -7.88 16.87 -6.76
C ASN A 101 -7.16 15.60 -6.27
N GLY A 102 -6.45 15.68 -5.14
CA GLY A 102 -5.71 14.58 -4.52
C GLY A 102 -4.49 14.11 -5.29
N LEU A 103 -4.07 14.80 -6.32
CA LEU A 103 -2.85 14.53 -7.10
C LEU A 103 -1.68 15.35 -6.61
N THR A 104 -1.91 16.61 -6.17
CA THR A 104 -0.86 17.45 -5.60
C THR A 104 -0.88 17.31 -4.09
N TYR A 105 0.22 16.85 -3.51
CA TYR A 105 0.38 16.72 -2.06
C TYR A 105 1.83 16.84 -1.64
N ILE A 106 2.02 17.30 -0.42
CA ILE A 106 3.31 17.50 0.24
C ILE A 106 3.24 16.76 1.58
N TYR A 107 4.03 15.69 1.73
CA TYR A 107 4.05 14.84 2.93
C TYR A 107 5.42 14.93 3.61
N PRO A 108 5.59 15.80 4.62
CA PRO A 108 6.84 15.84 5.39
C PRO A 108 7.01 14.54 6.17
N GLY A 109 8.19 13.96 6.07
CA GLY A 109 8.63 12.79 6.81
C GLY A 109 9.70 13.12 7.85
N ILE A 110 10.23 12.08 8.50
CA ILE A 110 11.35 12.22 9.44
C ILE A 110 12.62 12.62 8.68
N ALA A 111 12.92 11.94 7.58
CA ALA A 111 14.16 12.12 6.83
C ALA A 111 14.02 12.97 5.56
N ASN A 112 12.84 13.06 4.99
CA ASN A 112 12.60 13.76 3.72
C ASN A 112 11.12 14.14 3.56
N VAL A 113 10.85 14.97 2.56
CA VAL A 113 9.49 15.35 2.17
C VAL A 113 9.12 14.61 0.89
N ILE A 114 7.92 14.05 0.83
CA ILE A 114 7.35 13.43 -0.36
C ILE A 114 6.47 14.45 -1.07
N LEU A 115 6.76 14.68 -2.34
CA LEU A 115 5.94 15.49 -3.23
C LEU A 115 5.23 14.56 -4.22
N GLY A 116 3.96 14.72 -4.37
CA GLY A 116 3.19 13.85 -5.25
C GLY A 116 2.11 14.54 -6.03
N GLY A 117 1.55 13.85 -6.95
CA GLY A 117 1.94 12.58 -7.55
C GLY A 117 1.07 12.27 -8.75
N THR A 118 1.07 11.00 -9.19
CA THR A 118 0.26 10.53 -10.32
C THR A 118 -0.64 9.35 -9.97
N ARG A 119 -1.62 9.08 -10.86
CA ARG A 119 -2.51 7.90 -10.83
C ARG A 119 -2.75 7.42 -12.26
N GLN A 120 -1.88 6.53 -12.75
CA GLN A 120 -1.94 6.01 -14.10
C GLN A 120 -2.45 4.55 -14.04
N LYS A 121 -3.72 4.38 -14.40
CA LYS A 121 -4.40 3.08 -14.36
C LYS A 121 -3.86 2.15 -15.43
N GLY A 122 -3.51 0.91 -15.04
CA GLY A 122 -3.05 -0.13 -15.95
C GLY A 122 -1.61 0.03 -16.42
N ASP A 123 -0.90 1.06 -16.01
CA ASP A 123 0.49 1.30 -16.37
C ASP A 123 1.43 0.49 -15.46
N TRP A 124 2.25 -0.36 -16.06
CA TRP A 124 3.23 -1.22 -15.40
C TRP A 124 4.65 -0.65 -15.42
N ASN A 125 4.86 0.49 -16.06
CA ASN A 125 6.19 1.09 -16.17
C ASN A 125 6.73 1.53 -14.80
N LEU A 126 7.91 1.04 -14.44
CA LEU A 126 8.61 1.39 -13.21
C LEU A 126 9.67 2.49 -13.40
N SER A 127 9.93 2.89 -14.63
CA SER A 127 10.88 3.97 -14.91
C SER A 127 10.28 5.33 -14.58
N PRO A 128 11.02 6.20 -13.91
CA PRO A 128 10.62 7.59 -13.74
C PRO A 128 10.50 8.32 -15.07
N ASP A 129 9.58 9.27 -15.11
CA ASP A 129 9.36 10.18 -16.22
C ASP A 129 9.75 11.60 -15.79
N ALA A 130 10.69 12.22 -16.51
CA ALA A 130 11.24 13.53 -16.17
C ALA A 130 10.22 14.67 -16.34
N GLU A 131 9.28 14.55 -17.28
CA GLU A 131 8.22 15.57 -17.46
C GLU A 131 7.23 15.52 -16.30
N ILE A 132 6.83 14.31 -15.89
CA ILE A 132 6.01 14.09 -14.69
C ILE A 132 6.73 14.64 -13.45
N SER A 133 8.02 14.46 -13.34
CA SER A 133 8.80 14.98 -12.21
C SER A 133 8.78 16.49 -12.16
N ARG A 134 8.98 17.17 -13.29
CA ARG A 134 8.89 18.63 -13.40
C ARG A 134 7.49 19.16 -13.05
N ASP A 135 6.45 18.50 -13.56
CA ASP A 135 5.06 18.84 -13.25
C ASP A 135 4.76 18.70 -11.75
N ILE A 136 5.12 17.57 -11.12
CA ILE A 136 4.92 17.36 -9.68
C ILE A 136 5.62 18.46 -8.88
N PHE A 137 6.88 18.76 -9.19
CA PHE A 137 7.64 19.77 -8.49
C PHE A 137 7.00 21.16 -8.63
N SER A 138 6.63 21.53 -9.83
CA SER A 138 5.96 22.82 -10.13
C SER A 138 4.67 22.98 -9.34
N ARG A 139 3.79 21.97 -9.37
CA ARG A 139 2.50 21.99 -8.65
C ARG A 139 2.69 22.09 -7.13
N CYS A 140 3.67 21.37 -6.59
CA CYS A 140 3.97 21.45 -5.16
C CYS A 140 4.57 22.80 -4.77
N CYS A 141 5.43 23.40 -5.60
CA CYS A 141 5.96 24.76 -5.37
C CYS A 141 4.88 25.84 -5.48
N ALA A 142 3.80 25.60 -6.22
CA ALA A 142 2.66 26.52 -6.24
C ALA A 142 1.87 26.51 -4.93
N LEU A 143 1.81 25.36 -4.24
CA LEU A 143 1.17 25.23 -2.92
C LEU A 143 2.09 25.68 -1.77
N GLU A 144 3.37 25.36 -1.87
CA GLU A 144 4.40 25.67 -0.84
C GLU A 144 5.64 26.24 -1.55
N PRO A 145 5.72 27.56 -1.76
CA PRO A 145 6.80 28.21 -2.52
C PRO A 145 8.20 27.99 -1.95
N SER A 146 8.33 27.71 -0.65
CA SER A 146 9.62 27.44 -0.02
C SER A 146 10.31 26.17 -0.54
N LEU A 147 9.56 25.26 -1.19
CA LEU A 147 10.09 24.07 -1.83
C LEU A 147 11.05 24.36 -2.99
N ARG A 148 11.07 25.60 -3.54
CA ARG A 148 12.11 26.00 -4.52
C ARG A 148 13.53 25.92 -3.96
N GLY A 149 13.68 25.99 -2.64
CA GLY A 149 14.97 25.80 -1.94
C GLY A 149 15.27 24.34 -1.60
N ALA A 150 14.40 23.38 -1.97
CA ALA A 150 14.62 21.98 -1.68
C ALA A 150 15.81 21.42 -2.49
N CYS A 151 16.54 20.48 -1.90
CA CYS A 151 17.65 19.80 -2.53
C CYS A 151 17.50 18.28 -2.47
N ASP A 152 18.48 17.54 -3.01
CA ASP A 152 18.50 16.07 -3.06
C ASP A 152 17.17 15.50 -3.61
N ILE A 153 16.76 15.99 -4.78
CA ILE A 153 15.50 15.57 -5.42
C ILE A 153 15.72 14.20 -6.03
N ARG A 154 14.93 13.22 -5.59
CA ARG A 154 14.96 11.84 -6.07
C ARG A 154 13.58 11.40 -6.51
N GLU A 155 13.51 10.80 -7.67
CA GLU A 155 12.29 10.24 -8.24
C GLU A 155 12.00 8.86 -7.67
N LYS A 156 10.73 8.54 -7.48
CA LYS A 156 10.29 7.21 -7.11
C LYS A 156 8.97 6.85 -7.80
N VAL A 157 8.93 5.63 -8.35
CA VAL A 157 7.74 5.05 -8.94
C VAL A 157 7.31 3.84 -8.14
N GLY A 158 6.00 3.66 -7.99
CA GLY A 158 5.40 2.49 -7.35
C GLY A 158 4.11 2.08 -8.05
N LEU A 159 3.80 0.80 -7.98
CA LEU A 159 2.58 0.21 -8.54
C LEU A 159 1.64 -0.16 -7.40
N ARG A 160 0.50 0.53 -7.32
CA ARG A 160 -0.52 0.23 -6.30
C ARG A 160 -1.35 -0.95 -6.77
N PRO A 161 -1.53 -2.01 -5.96
CA PRO A 161 -2.31 -3.18 -6.32
C PRO A 161 -3.82 -2.86 -6.22
N PHE A 162 -4.39 -2.35 -7.31
CA PHE A 162 -5.80 -1.97 -7.33
C PHE A 162 -6.69 -3.11 -7.80
N ARG A 163 -7.83 -3.27 -7.15
CA ARG A 163 -8.92 -4.15 -7.49
C ARG A 163 -10.24 -3.42 -7.20
N PRO A 164 -11.32 -3.61 -7.99
CA PRO A 164 -12.61 -2.94 -7.73
C PRO A 164 -13.21 -3.20 -6.35
N GLY A 165 -12.87 -4.33 -5.73
CA GLY A 165 -13.17 -4.63 -4.33
C GLY A 165 -12.00 -5.34 -3.70
N LEU A 166 -11.66 -5.02 -2.45
CA LEU A 166 -10.69 -5.76 -1.65
C LEU A 166 -11.05 -7.25 -1.66
N ARG A 167 -10.08 -8.13 -1.95
CA ARG A 167 -10.27 -9.56 -1.76
C ARG A 167 -9.79 -9.95 -0.37
N LEU A 168 -10.74 -10.14 0.52
CA LEU A 168 -10.53 -10.58 1.90
C LEU A 168 -11.53 -11.71 2.18
N GLN A 169 -11.15 -12.93 1.84
CA GLN A 169 -12.02 -14.11 1.88
C GLN A 169 -11.23 -15.40 1.91
N THR A 170 -11.87 -16.48 2.34
CA THR A 170 -11.35 -17.84 2.26
C THR A 170 -11.67 -18.46 0.89
N GLU A 171 -10.79 -19.34 0.42
CA GLU A 171 -10.99 -20.21 -0.72
C GLU A 171 -10.43 -21.60 -0.41
N LEU A 172 -11.12 -22.64 -0.84
CA LEU A 172 -10.65 -24.02 -0.82
C LEU A 172 -10.25 -24.44 -2.23
N LEU A 173 -8.97 -24.46 -2.50
CA LEU A 173 -8.43 -25.00 -3.74
C LEU A 173 -8.45 -26.53 -3.67
N ALA A 174 -8.87 -27.16 -4.78
CA ALA A 174 -8.88 -28.62 -4.90
C ALA A 174 -8.28 -29.02 -6.26
N GLN A 175 -7.29 -29.93 -6.23
CA GLN A 175 -6.63 -30.43 -7.43
C GLN A 175 -6.06 -31.82 -7.15
N ASP A 176 -6.35 -32.80 -8.00
CA ASP A 176 -5.84 -34.17 -7.92
C ASP A 176 -6.04 -34.82 -6.54
N GLY A 177 -7.21 -34.65 -5.95
CA GLY A 177 -7.55 -35.16 -4.61
C GLY A 177 -6.91 -34.40 -3.44
N ARG A 178 -6.01 -33.45 -3.71
CA ARG A 178 -5.40 -32.55 -2.73
C ARG A 178 -6.32 -31.37 -2.44
N ARG A 179 -6.19 -30.80 -1.24
CA ARG A 179 -6.95 -29.61 -0.82
C ARG A 179 -6.02 -28.62 -0.13
N LEU A 180 -6.10 -27.36 -0.50
CA LEU A 180 -5.33 -26.26 0.12
C LEU A 180 -6.29 -25.12 0.49
N ARG A 181 -6.29 -24.76 1.77
CA ARG A 181 -7.06 -23.59 2.25
C ARG A 181 -6.25 -22.32 2.04
N VAL A 182 -6.86 -21.34 1.40
CA VAL A 182 -6.22 -20.05 1.14
C VAL A 182 -7.09 -18.94 1.72
N VAL A 183 -6.48 -18.04 2.49
CA VAL A 183 -7.07 -16.77 2.90
C VAL A 183 -6.48 -15.68 2.02
N HIS A 184 -7.27 -15.11 1.13
CA HIS A 184 -6.84 -14.00 0.27
C HIS A 184 -6.95 -12.68 1.02
N HIS A 185 -5.90 -11.85 0.97
CA HIS A 185 -5.84 -10.54 1.61
C HIS A 185 -5.04 -9.57 0.74
N TYR A 186 -5.65 -9.05 -0.32
CA TYR A 186 -4.99 -8.16 -1.27
C TYR A 186 -5.98 -7.27 -2.03
N GLY A 187 -5.44 -6.31 -2.81
CA GLY A 187 -6.25 -5.44 -3.66
C GLY A 187 -6.60 -4.09 -3.02
N HIS A 188 -5.83 -3.65 -2.02
CA HIS A 188 -6.08 -2.44 -1.22
C HIS A 188 -5.86 -1.13 -2.00
N GLY A 189 -5.25 -1.16 -3.18
CA GLY A 189 -4.94 0.03 -3.96
C GLY A 189 -4.04 1.01 -3.20
N SER A 190 -4.46 2.28 -3.16
CA SER A 190 -3.70 3.33 -2.47
C SER A 190 -3.96 3.42 -0.96
N GLY A 191 -4.99 2.71 -0.45
CA GLY A 191 -5.42 2.77 0.95
C GLY A 191 -4.80 1.73 1.87
N GLY A 192 -3.91 0.87 1.35
CA GLY A 192 -3.41 -0.30 2.08
C GLY A 192 -2.89 0.00 3.47
N ILE A 193 -2.00 0.97 3.61
CA ILE A 193 -1.43 1.34 4.92
C ILE A 193 -2.51 1.90 5.88
N SER A 194 -3.49 2.64 5.36
CA SER A 194 -4.54 3.24 6.21
C SER A 194 -5.46 2.21 6.85
N VAL A 195 -5.70 1.06 6.19
CA VAL A 195 -6.65 0.06 6.65
C VAL A 195 -6.00 -1.28 7.04
N HIS A 196 -4.68 -1.40 6.93
CA HIS A 196 -3.96 -2.67 7.06
C HIS A 196 -4.26 -3.41 8.36
N TRP A 197 -4.32 -2.70 9.49
CA TRP A 197 -4.51 -3.34 10.79
C TRP A 197 -5.90 -3.97 10.91
N GLY A 198 -6.96 -3.23 10.55
CA GLY A 198 -8.34 -3.75 10.58
C GLY A 198 -8.53 -4.93 9.62
N THR A 199 -7.99 -4.83 8.40
CA THR A 199 -8.08 -5.93 7.42
C THR A 199 -7.21 -7.12 7.80
N ALA A 200 -6.10 -6.93 8.52
CA ALA A 200 -5.28 -8.02 9.05
C ALA A 200 -5.99 -8.75 10.21
N LEU A 201 -6.73 -8.04 11.07
CA LEU A 201 -7.56 -8.66 12.12
C LEU A 201 -8.64 -9.55 11.50
N GLU A 202 -9.31 -9.09 10.45
CA GLU A 202 -10.30 -9.89 9.74
C GLU A 202 -9.66 -11.10 9.03
N ALA A 203 -8.48 -10.93 8.40
CA ALA A 203 -7.75 -12.07 7.84
C ALA A 203 -7.40 -13.10 8.91
N ALA A 204 -6.97 -12.67 10.11
CA ALA A 204 -6.68 -13.57 11.23
C ALA A 204 -7.95 -14.31 11.72
N ARG A 205 -9.11 -13.64 11.74
CA ARG A 205 -10.40 -14.27 12.05
C ARG A 205 -10.73 -15.39 11.05
N LEU A 206 -10.57 -15.12 9.75
CA LEU A 206 -10.76 -16.10 8.68
C LEU A 206 -9.80 -17.29 8.79
N VAL A 207 -8.55 -17.04 9.18
CA VAL A 207 -7.59 -18.13 9.46
C VAL A 207 -8.08 -18.98 10.65
N GLY A 208 -8.60 -18.37 11.70
CA GLY A 208 -9.20 -19.08 12.83
C GLY A 208 -10.34 -20.03 12.41
N GLU A 209 -11.21 -19.61 11.51
CA GLU A 209 -12.26 -20.45 10.93
C GLU A 209 -11.68 -21.63 10.13
N CYS A 210 -10.63 -21.37 9.34
CA CYS A 210 -9.92 -22.44 8.63
C CYS A 210 -9.31 -23.48 9.58
N VAL A 211 -8.71 -23.04 10.67
CA VAL A 211 -8.14 -23.92 11.71
C VAL A 211 -9.23 -24.79 12.36
N GLN A 212 -10.36 -24.20 12.71
CA GLN A 212 -11.50 -24.92 13.28
C GLN A 212 -12.02 -26.00 12.30
N ALA A 213 -12.14 -25.64 11.02
CA ALA A 213 -12.59 -26.57 9.98
C ALA A 213 -11.60 -27.72 9.70
N LEU A 214 -10.30 -27.55 9.99
CA LEU A 214 -9.30 -28.63 9.92
C LEU A 214 -9.39 -29.55 11.12
N ARG A 215 -9.79 -29.05 12.28
CA ARG A 215 -9.90 -29.82 13.54
C ARG A 215 -11.23 -30.55 13.68
N SER A 216 -12.28 -30.10 12.97
CA SER A 216 -13.59 -30.77 13.00
C SER A 216 -13.48 -32.15 12.37
N PRO A 217 -13.97 -33.22 13.03
CA PRO A 217 -13.96 -34.56 12.44
C PRO A 217 -14.70 -34.49 11.10
N LYS A 218 -14.08 -35.06 10.05
CA LYS A 218 -14.77 -35.25 8.76
C LYS A 218 -16.05 -35.99 9.07
N SER A 219 -17.24 -35.37 8.87
CA SER A 219 -18.48 -36.11 8.85
C SER A 219 -18.31 -37.19 7.79
N LYS A 220 -18.36 -38.46 8.23
CA LYS A 220 -18.48 -39.60 7.33
C LYS A 220 -19.84 -39.46 6.67
N LEU A 221 -19.90 -39.01 5.45
CA LEU A 221 -20.95 -39.24 4.47
C LEU A 221 -20.31 -39.91 3.28
#